data_c75c27afe7d4a42255a5a38d009969e1
#
_entry.id   c75c27afe7d4a42255a5a38d009969e1
#
_cell.length_a   1.000
_cell.length_b   1.000
_cell.length_c   1.000
_cell.angle_alpha   90.00
_cell.angle_beta   90.00
_cell.angle_gamma   90.00
#
_symmetry.space_group_name_H-M   'P 1'
#
loop_
_entity.id
_entity.type
_entity.pdbx_description
1 polymer ?
#
loop_
_entity_poly.entity_id
_entity_poly.type
_entity_poly.pdbx_seq_one_letter_code
_entity_poly.pdbx_strand_id
1 'polypeptide(L)'
;MSTPTPSKPRINPHISESVAINRAKRLTNMASMALPPMLGLILLLYTPVAWQPSLLSILLAMLFFVLGSMGLGIGFHRHFTHHAFKTTPAGKAVLGVLGSWSLQGPIIGWVADHRRHHRFADQQYDPHSPWADDKGMINNRVAGWFHAHIGWKFRVAESDENRYVPDLLKDPVVMFVSRHYWPLAILGLLLPGLIGFAYGGWSECLTCLLWAGCVRAILLNQFEGVANSVTHLFGTQVEGAQDKSRDNLWLTVVLMGEGLHSYHHQNATVAVNEPSKFDAFGHFIMLCARLGLVWDLRKAKPAASTTASPPIPSGLQGTATI
;
A
#
# COMPACT_ATOMS: atom_id res chain seq x y z
N MET A 1 43.13 25.99 24.46
CA MET A 1 42.17 24.91 24.25
C MET A 1 41.00 25.48 23.46
N SER A 2 40.91 25.17 22.16
CA SER A 2 39.82 25.62 21.31
C SER A 2 38.60 24.72 21.58
N THR A 3 37.48 25.31 21.99
CA THR A 3 36.21 24.66 22.14
C THR A 3 35.78 24.08 20.78
N PRO A 4 35.37 22.82 20.67
CA PRO A 4 34.89 22.29 19.41
C PRO A 4 33.61 23.03 19.03
N THR A 5 33.58 23.59 17.84
CA THR A 5 32.37 24.18 17.22
C THR A 5 31.30 23.09 17.14
N PRO A 6 30.06 23.32 17.62
CA PRO A 6 29.01 22.33 17.51
C PRO A 6 28.78 22.02 16.02
N SER A 7 28.99 20.74 15.64
CA SER A 7 28.70 20.26 14.30
C SER A 7 27.22 20.51 14.01
N LYS A 8 26.91 21.13 12.86
CA LYS A 8 25.52 21.25 12.39
C LYS A 8 24.88 19.86 12.42
N PRO A 9 23.64 19.74 12.93
CA PRO A 9 22.95 18.44 12.91
C PRO A 9 22.95 17.91 11.48
N ARG A 10 23.38 16.64 11.31
CA ARG A 10 23.39 16.00 9.99
C ARG A 10 21.94 15.88 9.51
N ILE A 11 21.64 16.61 8.46
CA ILE A 11 20.36 16.56 7.76
C ILE A 11 20.13 15.11 7.31
N ASN A 12 18.99 14.52 7.70
CA ASN A 12 18.63 13.18 7.23
C ASN A 12 18.07 13.29 5.79
N PRO A 13 18.78 12.79 4.77
CA PRO A 13 18.36 12.98 3.38
C PRO A 13 17.14 12.12 2.97
N HIS A 14 16.59 11.33 3.89
CA HIS A 14 15.44 10.46 3.65
C HIS A 14 14.12 11.07 4.09
N ILE A 15 14.18 12.17 4.85
CA ILE A 15 13.03 12.82 5.46
C ILE A 15 12.93 14.25 4.95
N SER A 16 11.71 14.71 4.69
CA SER A 16 11.48 16.13 4.36
C SER A 16 11.87 17.03 5.53
N GLU A 17 12.72 17.99 5.28
CA GLU A 17 13.13 18.99 6.28
C GLU A 17 12.07 20.07 6.53
N SER A 18 11.11 20.20 5.62
CA SER A 18 10.07 21.21 5.73
C SER A 18 9.04 20.87 6.81
N VAL A 19 9.08 21.59 7.92
CA VAL A 19 8.09 21.48 9.00
C VAL A 19 6.67 21.74 8.49
N ALA A 20 6.48 22.67 7.56
CA ALA A 20 5.19 23.01 6.99
C ALA A 20 4.63 21.85 6.13
N ILE A 21 5.48 21.23 5.29
CA ILE A 21 5.10 20.05 4.48
C ILE A 21 4.72 18.89 5.39
N ASN A 22 5.55 18.56 6.37
CA ASN A 22 5.28 17.48 7.34
C ASN A 22 3.94 17.72 8.09
N ARG A 23 3.66 18.97 8.49
CA ARG A 23 2.39 19.30 9.15
C ARG A 23 1.19 19.15 8.23
N ALA A 24 1.27 19.64 7.00
CA ALA A 24 0.17 19.56 6.02
C ALA A 24 -0.17 18.11 5.68
N LYS A 25 0.83 17.27 5.43
CA LYS A 25 0.64 15.83 5.15
C LYS A 25 0.07 15.09 6.35
N ARG A 26 0.59 15.33 7.55
CA ARG A 26 0.05 14.74 8.77
C ARG A 26 -1.42 15.11 8.97
N LEU A 27 -1.81 16.36 8.76
CA LEU A 27 -3.21 16.79 8.82
C LEU A 27 -4.05 16.09 7.76
N THR A 28 -3.54 15.92 6.54
CA THR A 28 -4.20 15.15 5.47
C THR A 28 -4.41 13.70 5.88
N ASN A 29 -3.39 13.03 6.40
CA ASN A 29 -3.49 11.64 6.86
C ASN A 29 -4.49 11.51 8.01
N MET A 30 -4.43 12.40 9.01
CA MET A 30 -5.38 12.43 10.12
C MET A 30 -6.81 12.64 9.64
N ALA A 31 -7.03 13.59 8.76
CA ALA A 31 -8.36 13.88 8.21
C ALA A 31 -8.90 12.72 7.36
N SER A 32 -8.07 12.11 6.51
CA SER A 32 -8.45 10.93 5.71
C SER A 32 -8.88 9.75 6.59
N MET A 33 -8.20 9.56 7.72
CA MET A 33 -8.52 8.49 8.67
C MET A 33 -9.72 8.81 9.56
N ALA A 34 -9.89 10.07 9.97
CA ALA A 34 -10.94 10.48 10.90
C ALA A 34 -12.29 10.72 10.21
N LEU A 35 -12.28 11.21 8.97
CA LEU A 35 -13.50 11.60 8.26
C LEU A 35 -14.53 10.46 8.13
N PRO A 36 -14.20 9.25 7.64
CA PRO A 36 -15.17 8.17 7.52
C PRO A 36 -15.78 7.72 8.86
N PRO A 37 -15.00 7.44 9.92
CA PRO A 37 -15.60 7.02 11.19
C PRO A 37 -16.39 8.13 11.88
N MET A 38 -15.99 9.40 11.78
CA MET A 38 -16.74 10.53 12.32
C MET A 38 -18.08 10.70 11.62
N LEU A 39 -18.09 10.71 10.28
CA LEU A 39 -19.32 10.78 9.50
C LEU A 39 -20.21 9.54 9.76
N GLY A 40 -19.62 8.35 9.79
CA GLY A 40 -20.32 7.11 10.10
C GLY A 40 -20.96 7.14 11.49
N LEU A 41 -20.26 7.67 12.51
CA LEU A 41 -20.82 7.83 13.86
C LEU A 41 -21.98 8.82 13.87
N ILE A 42 -21.86 9.96 13.18
CA ILE A 42 -22.97 10.92 13.06
C ILE A 42 -24.19 10.26 12.42
N LEU A 43 -24.00 9.52 11.32
CA LEU A 43 -25.10 8.79 10.68
C LEU A 43 -25.72 7.75 11.60
N LEU A 44 -24.94 6.99 12.35
CA LEU A 44 -25.42 6.03 13.32
C LEU A 44 -26.23 6.68 14.45
N LEU A 45 -25.80 7.84 14.95
CA LEU A 45 -26.48 8.52 16.05
C LEU A 45 -27.78 9.23 15.64
N TYR A 46 -27.81 9.81 14.45
CA TYR A 46 -28.91 10.70 14.03
C TYR A 46 -29.83 10.14 12.96
N THR A 47 -29.49 8.97 12.38
CA THR A 47 -30.26 8.38 11.26
C THR A 47 -30.52 6.88 11.48
N PRO A 48 -31.41 6.48 12.43
CA PRO A 48 -31.69 5.06 12.68
C PRO A 48 -32.11 4.25 11.45
N VAL A 49 -32.71 4.91 10.45
CA VAL A 49 -33.10 4.31 9.16
C VAL A 49 -31.90 3.73 8.40
N ALA A 50 -30.70 4.25 8.60
CA ALA A 50 -29.48 3.80 7.93
C ALA A 50 -28.82 2.58 8.60
N TRP A 51 -29.27 2.15 9.78
CA TRP A 51 -28.62 1.08 10.55
C TRP A 51 -28.68 -0.29 9.86
N GLN A 52 -29.78 -0.58 9.19
CA GLN A 52 -29.91 -1.84 8.46
C GLN A 52 -29.43 -1.64 7.01
N PRO A 53 -28.44 -2.42 6.56
CA PRO A 53 -27.97 -2.31 5.20
C PRO A 53 -29.05 -2.82 4.22
N SER A 54 -29.32 -2.06 3.19
CA SER A 54 -30.10 -2.50 2.05
C SER A 54 -29.26 -3.36 1.10
N LEU A 55 -29.90 -4.13 0.22
CA LEU A 55 -29.18 -4.88 -0.81
C LEU A 55 -28.34 -3.96 -1.67
N LEU A 56 -28.86 -2.79 -2.05
CA LEU A 56 -28.10 -1.81 -2.84
C LEU A 56 -26.86 -1.32 -2.11
N SER A 57 -27.00 -0.98 -0.81
CA SER A 57 -25.86 -0.50 -0.01
C SER A 57 -24.76 -1.56 0.16
N ILE A 58 -25.13 -2.84 0.28
CA ILE A 58 -24.17 -3.96 0.31
C ILE A 58 -23.45 -4.10 -1.05
N LEU A 59 -24.19 -4.12 -2.15
CA LEU A 59 -23.62 -4.25 -3.48
C LEU A 59 -22.68 -3.08 -3.81
N LEU A 60 -23.08 -1.86 -3.47
CA LEU A 60 -22.23 -0.67 -3.63
C LEU A 60 -21.01 -0.73 -2.70
N ALA A 61 -21.16 -1.19 -1.46
CA ALA A 61 -20.02 -1.33 -0.55
C ALA A 61 -18.98 -2.32 -1.11
N MET A 62 -19.42 -3.47 -1.62
CA MET A 62 -18.55 -4.46 -2.27
C MET A 62 -17.88 -3.86 -3.53
N LEU A 63 -18.64 -3.23 -4.41
CA LEU A 63 -18.12 -2.60 -5.63
C LEU A 63 -17.06 -1.54 -5.32
N PHE A 64 -17.37 -0.59 -4.45
CA PHE A 64 -16.46 0.49 -4.11
C PHE A 64 -15.27 0.01 -3.26
N PHE A 65 -15.42 -1.07 -2.49
CA PHE A 65 -14.29 -1.73 -1.83
C PHE A 65 -13.33 -2.32 -2.86
N VAL A 66 -13.83 -3.08 -3.82
CA VAL A 66 -13.01 -3.67 -4.89
C VAL A 66 -12.34 -2.58 -5.73
N LEU A 67 -13.07 -1.56 -6.16
CA LEU A 67 -12.51 -0.45 -6.96
C LEU A 67 -11.42 0.31 -6.19
N GLY A 68 -11.65 0.62 -4.91
CA GLY A 68 -10.66 1.30 -4.07
C GLY A 68 -9.42 0.43 -3.80
N SER A 69 -9.59 -0.87 -3.52
CA SER A 69 -8.47 -1.79 -3.35
C SER A 69 -7.67 -2.01 -4.63
N MET A 70 -8.33 -2.05 -5.80
CA MET A 70 -7.64 -2.08 -7.11
C MET A 70 -6.86 -0.77 -7.35
N GLY A 71 -7.44 0.38 -7.04
CA GLY A 71 -6.74 1.67 -7.11
C GLY A 71 -5.50 1.71 -6.23
N LEU A 72 -5.58 1.13 -5.03
CA LEU A 72 -4.44 1.02 -4.10
C LEU A 72 -3.44 -0.05 -4.57
N GLY A 73 -3.84 -1.31 -4.72
CA GLY A 73 -2.93 -2.42 -5.01
C GLY A 73 -2.41 -2.43 -6.45
N ILE A 74 -3.27 -2.20 -7.46
CA ILE A 74 -2.83 -2.16 -8.86
C ILE A 74 -2.26 -0.78 -9.21
N GLY A 75 -2.92 0.30 -8.76
CA GLY A 75 -2.53 1.68 -9.08
C GLY A 75 -1.35 2.16 -8.25
N PHE A 76 -1.57 2.51 -6.99
CA PHE A 76 -0.55 3.11 -6.14
C PHE A 76 0.65 2.17 -5.95
N HIS A 77 0.39 0.91 -5.64
CA HIS A 77 1.41 -0.08 -5.33
C HIS A 77 2.14 -0.57 -6.58
N ARG A 78 1.48 -1.37 -7.44
CA ARG A 78 2.18 -2.05 -8.56
C ARG A 78 2.55 -1.11 -9.70
N HIS A 79 1.67 -0.15 -10.06
CA HIS A 79 1.96 0.76 -11.18
C HIS A 79 2.83 1.94 -10.78
N PHE A 80 2.39 2.80 -9.85
CA PHE A 80 3.11 4.05 -9.54
C PHE A 80 4.36 3.82 -8.69
N THR A 81 4.35 2.84 -7.76
CA THR A 81 5.53 2.55 -6.95
C THR A 81 6.53 1.70 -7.71
N HIS A 82 6.10 0.55 -8.22
CA HIS A 82 7.01 -0.48 -8.70
C HIS A 82 7.19 -0.55 -10.21
N HIS A 83 6.43 0.24 -10.98
CA HIS A 83 6.48 0.24 -12.45
C HIS A 83 6.32 -1.17 -13.04
N ALA A 84 5.45 -1.98 -12.45
CA ALA A 84 5.26 -3.38 -12.81
C ALA A 84 4.69 -3.59 -14.23
N PHE A 85 4.05 -2.57 -14.78
CA PHE A 85 3.50 -2.52 -16.14
C PHE A 85 3.37 -1.08 -16.62
N LYS A 86 3.10 -0.89 -17.92
CA LYS A 86 2.77 0.40 -18.53
C LYS A 86 1.29 0.48 -18.88
N THR A 87 0.75 1.71 -18.89
CA THR A 87 -0.62 2.01 -19.32
C THR A 87 -0.71 3.40 -19.95
N THR A 88 -1.85 3.74 -20.53
CA THR A 88 -2.13 5.05 -21.12
C THR A 88 -2.24 6.16 -20.07
N PRO A 89 -2.15 7.46 -20.43
CA PRO A 89 -2.47 8.55 -19.52
C PRO A 89 -3.87 8.44 -18.89
N ALA A 90 -4.86 7.98 -19.65
CA ALA A 90 -6.22 7.72 -19.14
C ALA A 90 -6.22 6.59 -18.11
N GLY A 91 -5.49 5.48 -18.37
CA GLY A 91 -5.31 4.39 -17.42
C GLY A 91 -4.65 4.85 -16.11
N LYS A 92 -3.60 5.69 -16.19
CA LYS A 92 -3.00 6.32 -15.01
C LYS A 92 -4.01 7.16 -14.23
N ALA A 93 -4.83 7.98 -14.92
CA ALA A 93 -5.83 8.80 -14.28
C ALA A 93 -6.87 7.94 -13.55
N VAL A 94 -7.40 6.90 -14.19
CA VAL A 94 -8.35 5.96 -13.58
C VAL A 94 -7.76 5.31 -12.34
N LEU A 95 -6.55 4.74 -12.43
CA LEU A 95 -5.89 4.11 -11.29
C LEU A 95 -5.64 5.10 -10.14
N GLY A 96 -5.25 6.32 -10.47
CA GLY A 96 -5.02 7.37 -9.47
C GLY A 96 -6.32 7.84 -8.78
N VAL A 97 -7.42 7.99 -9.54
CA VAL A 97 -8.74 8.33 -8.99
C VAL A 97 -9.24 7.22 -8.06
N LEU A 98 -9.21 5.97 -8.52
CA LEU A 98 -9.64 4.82 -7.71
C LEU A 98 -8.78 4.66 -6.44
N GLY A 99 -7.46 4.90 -6.54
CA GLY A 99 -6.57 4.92 -5.37
C GLY A 99 -6.92 6.04 -4.38
N SER A 100 -7.33 7.21 -4.86
CA SER A 100 -7.80 8.30 -4.00
C SER A 100 -9.07 7.93 -3.22
N TRP A 101 -9.92 7.04 -3.76
CA TRP A 101 -11.12 6.51 -3.07
C TRP A 101 -10.80 5.60 -1.88
N SER A 102 -9.56 5.12 -1.77
CA SER A 102 -9.12 4.36 -0.60
C SER A 102 -8.88 5.21 0.65
N LEU A 103 -8.82 6.55 0.51
CA LEU A 103 -8.52 7.50 1.60
C LEU A 103 -7.16 7.27 2.27
N GLN A 104 -6.17 6.82 1.49
CA GLN A 104 -4.81 6.55 1.98
C GLN A 104 -3.84 7.74 1.80
N GLY A 105 -4.32 8.87 1.33
CA GLY A 105 -3.53 10.06 1.05
C GLY A 105 -3.21 10.24 -0.45
N PRO A 106 -2.60 11.37 -0.82
CA PRO A 106 -2.21 11.67 -2.19
C PRO A 106 -1.16 10.67 -2.73
N ILE A 107 -1.21 10.37 -4.03
CA ILE A 107 -0.29 9.43 -4.71
C ILE A 107 1.17 9.72 -4.37
N ILE A 108 1.59 11.00 -4.48
CA ILE A 108 2.99 11.40 -4.30
C ILE A 108 3.50 11.01 -2.92
N GLY A 109 2.76 11.34 -1.86
CA GLY A 109 3.15 11.01 -0.48
C GLY A 109 3.14 9.50 -0.24
N TRP A 110 2.07 8.82 -0.66
CA TRP A 110 1.92 7.38 -0.47
C TRP A 110 3.05 6.59 -1.15
N VAL A 111 3.34 6.90 -2.41
CA VAL A 111 4.42 6.23 -3.16
C VAL A 111 5.80 6.55 -2.58
N ALA A 112 6.03 7.79 -2.13
CA ALA A 112 7.29 8.16 -1.50
C ALA A 112 7.55 7.35 -0.21
N ASP A 113 6.52 7.20 0.63
CA ASP A 113 6.60 6.41 1.86
C ASP A 113 6.81 4.93 1.55
N HIS A 114 6.11 4.37 0.56
CA HIS A 114 6.23 2.97 0.20
C HIS A 114 7.59 2.63 -0.46
N ARG A 115 8.15 3.53 -1.31
CA ARG A 115 9.52 3.35 -1.83
C ARG A 115 10.59 3.48 -0.74
N ARG A 116 10.37 4.32 0.30
CA ARG A 116 11.23 4.38 1.47
C ARG A 116 11.14 3.10 2.30
N HIS A 117 9.93 2.54 2.47
CA HIS A 117 9.71 1.25 3.10
C HIS A 117 10.54 0.15 2.41
N HIS A 118 10.41 -0.05 1.10
CA HIS A 118 11.20 -1.05 0.37
C HIS A 118 12.71 -0.84 0.48
N ARG A 119 13.16 0.41 0.65
CA ARG A 119 14.59 0.68 0.83
C ARG A 119 15.11 0.31 2.20
N PHE A 120 14.30 0.44 3.23
CA PHE A 120 14.68 0.24 4.63
C PHE A 120 13.85 -0.83 5.32
N ALA A 121 13.22 -1.72 4.57
CA ALA A 121 12.28 -2.69 5.10
C ALA A 121 12.76 -3.33 6.42
N ASP A 122 11.97 -3.12 7.48
CA ASP A 122 12.22 -3.61 8.85
C ASP A 122 13.49 -3.07 9.54
N GLN A 123 14.05 -1.98 9.03
CA GLN A 123 15.22 -1.31 9.59
C GLN A 123 14.87 0.13 10.01
N GLN A 124 15.80 0.80 10.67
CA GLN A 124 15.65 2.24 10.98
C GLN A 124 15.37 3.03 9.71
N TYR A 125 14.46 3.99 9.79
CA TYR A 125 13.90 4.81 8.71
C TYR A 125 12.79 4.15 7.89
N ASP A 126 12.40 2.92 8.16
CA ASP A 126 11.17 2.36 7.61
C ASP A 126 9.95 3.09 8.20
N PRO A 127 9.06 3.67 7.36
CA PRO A 127 7.94 4.45 7.87
C PRO A 127 6.90 3.61 8.61
N HIS A 128 6.69 2.35 8.24
CA HIS A 128 5.58 1.55 8.75
C HIS A 128 5.92 0.09 9.10
N SER A 129 7.17 -0.16 9.48
CA SER A 129 7.54 -1.48 9.99
C SER A 129 7.04 -1.72 11.41
N PRO A 130 6.63 -2.94 11.76
CA PRO A 130 6.40 -3.31 13.15
C PRO A 130 7.69 -3.50 13.95
N TRP A 131 8.86 -3.40 13.33
CA TRP A 131 10.15 -3.66 13.93
C TRP A 131 11.00 -2.42 14.14
N ALA A 132 10.73 -1.36 13.37
CA ALA A 132 11.54 -0.14 13.42
C ALA A 132 10.74 1.10 12.99
N ASP A 133 11.24 2.27 13.37
CA ASP A 133 10.76 3.58 12.94
C ASP A 133 11.93 4.54 12.64
N ASP A 134 11.66 5.82 12.48
CA ASP A 134 12.69 6.86 12.25
C ASP A 134 13.70 6.97 13.40
N LYS A 135 13.33 6.53 14.59
CA LYS A 135 14.14 6.64 15.82
C LYS A 135 14.98 5.41 16.10
N GLY A 136 14.64 4.28 15.50
CA GLY A 136 15.35 3.01 15.68
C GLY A 136 14.43 1.79 15.82
N MET A 137 14.92 0.76 16.48
CA MET A 137 14.20 -0.52 16.62
C MET A 137 13.06 -0.44 17.64
N ILE A 138 11.92 -1.03 17.33
CA ILE A 138 10.76 -1.15 18.22
C ILE A 138 10.79 -2.55 18.87
N ASN A 139 11.08 -2.61 20.16
CA ASN A 139 11.23 -3.89 20.88
C ASN A 139 9.90 -4.49 21.36
N ASN A 140 8.85 -3.70 21.49
CA ASN A 140 7.53 -4.16 21.93
C ASN A 140 6.67 -4.55 20.73
N ARG A 141 6.27 -5.81 20.60
CA ARG A 141 5.50 -6.34 19.45
C ARG A 141 4.12 -5.70 19.29
N VAL A 142 3.43 -5.39 20.39
CA VAL A 142 2.11 -4.75 20.34
C VAL A 142 2.26 -3.30 19.87
N ALA A 143 3.24 -2.58 20.41
CA ALA A 143 3.55 -1.22 19.96
C ALA A 143 3.99 -1.19 18.50
N GLY A 144 4.80 -2.16 18.07
CA GLY A 144 5.23 -2.31 16.69
C GLY A 144 4.06 -2.62 15.75
N TRP A 145 3.20 -3.56 16.11
CA TRP A 145 1.98 -3.84 15.36
C TRP A 145 1.11 -2.59 15.21
N PHE A 146 0.83 -1.89 16.32
CA PHE A 146 0.03 -0.67 16.29
C PHE A 146 0.71 0.43 15.45
N HIS A 147 2.04 0.57 15.55
CA HIS A 147 2.80 1.51 14.74
C HIS A 147 2.62 1.20 13.25
N ALA A 148 2.92 -0.02 12.81
CA ALA A 148 2.82 -0.41 11.40
C ALA A 148 1.38 -0.36 10.87
N HIS A 149 0.40 -0.74 11.69
CA HIS A 149 -1.01 -0.81 11.30
C HIS A 149 -1.63 0.56 11.01
N ILE A 150 -1.38 1.54 11.90
CA ILE A 150 -2.01 2.86 11.81
C ILE A 150 -1.14 3.99 12.38
N GLY A 151 -0.35 3.71 13.41
CA GLY A 151 0.34 4.73 14.22
C GLY A 151 1.35 5.56 13.44
N TRP A 152 1.96 4.97 12.41
CA TRP A 152 2.95 5.63 11.57
C TRP A 152 2.39 6.87 10.85
N LYS A 153 1.13 6.83 10.43
CA LYS A 153 0.46 7.95 9.75
C LYS A 153 0.37 9.22 10.61
N PHE A 154 0.54 9.09 11.92
CA PHE A 154 0.47 10.20 12.88
C PHE A 154 1.83 10.63 13.44
N ARG A 155 2.86 9.79 13.32
CA ARG A 155 4.12 9.95 14.06
C ARG A 155 5.37 10.04 13.22
N VAL A 156 5.38 9.43 12.04
CA VAL A 156 6.57 9.33 11.20
C VAL A 156 6.79 10.64 10.44
N ALA A 157 8.04 11.01 10.26
CA ALA A 157 8.42 12.11 9.40
C ALA A 157 8.20 11.72 7.93
N GLU A 158 7.66 12.65 7.16
CA GLU A 158 7.33 12.45 5.75
C GLU A 158 8.57 12.18 4.89
N SER A 159 8.44 11.30 3.92
CA SER A 159 9.51 11.00 2.98
C SER A 159 9.85 12.19 2.09
N ASP A 160 11.13 12.35 1.74
CA ASP A 160 11.56 13.35 0.77
C ASP A 160 11.08 12.96 -0.64
N GLU A 161 10.09 13.70 -1.15
CA GLU A 161 9.48 13.44 -2.45
C GLU A 161 10.47 13.61 -3.61
N ASN A 162 11.38 14.59 -3.52
CA ASN A 162 12.38 14.82 -4.56
C ASN A 162 13.34 13.64 -4.70
N ARG A 163 13.56 12.93 -3.60
CA ARG A 163 14.41 11.75 -3.55
C ARG A 163 13.70 10.49 -4.00
N TYR A 164 12.47 10.28 -3.51
CA TYR A 164 11.77 9.00 -3.70
C TYR A 164 10.87 8.94 -4.91
N VAL A 165 10.35 10.09 -5.38
CA VAL A 165 9.37 10.11 -6.49
C VAL A 165 9.67 11.18 -7.55
N PRO A 166 10.95 11.41 -7.95
CA PRO A 166 11.30 12.43 -8.93
C PRO A 166 10.70 12.18 -10.32
N ASP A 167 10.39 10.94 -10.63
CA ASP A 167 9.67 10.48 -11.82
C ASP A 167 8.21 10.91 -11.81
N LEU A 168 7.51 10.70 -10.69
CA LEU A 168 6.10 11.05 -10.55
C LEU A 168 5.87 12.56 -10.46
N LEU A 169 6.82 13.30 -9.88
CA LEU A 169 6.77 14.77 -9.84
C LEU A 169 6.81 15.41 -11.24
N LYS A 170 7.30 14.69 -12.24
CA LYS A 170 7.34 15.11 -13.65
C LYS A 170 6.14 14.64 -14.47
N ASP A 171 5.33 13.72 -13.93
CA ASP A 171 4.16 13.19 -14.64
C ASP A 171 2.94 14.10 -14.42
N PRO A 172 2.44 14.78 -15.47
CA PRO A 172 1.36 15.75 -15.31
C PRO A 172 0.04 15.12 -14.86
N VAL A 173 -0.24 13.85 -15.22
CA VAL A 173 -1.44 13.12 -14.82
C VAL A 173 -1.38 12.80 -13.32
N VAL A 174 -0.25 12.29 -12.87
CA VAL A 174 -0.03 11.97 -11.45
C VAL A 174 -0.13 13.24 -10.60
N MET A 175 0.53 14.32 -11.03
CA MET A 175 0.50 15.60 -10.32
C MET A 175 -0.90 16.20 -10.27
N PHE A 176 -1.68 16.09 -11.37
CA PHE A 176 -3.08 16.53 -11.37
C PHE A 176 -3.91 15.76 -10.34
N VAL A 177 -3.89 14.44 -10.38
CA VAL A 177 -4.65 13.60 -9.43
C VAL A 177 -4.20 13.83 -7.99
N SER A 178 -2.89 13.91 -7.76
CA SER A 178 -2.34 14.14 -6.42
C SER A 178 -2.76 15.48 -5.83
N ARG A 179 -2.76 16.55 -6.63
CA ARG A 179 -3.23 17.89 -6.21
C ARG A 179 -4.73 17.95 -5.94
N HIS A 180 -5.51 17.14 -6.66
CA HIS A 180 -6.96 17.06 -6.51
C HIS A 180 -7.41 15.91 -5.61
N TYR A 181 -6.51 15.41 -4.76
CA TYR A 181 -6.80 14.29 -3.87
C TYR A 181 -8.10 14.46 -3.08
N TRP A 182 -8.28 15.60 -2.40
CA TRP A 182 -9.47 15.80 -1.56
C TRP A 182 -10.79 15.80 -2.33
N PRO A 183 -10.98 16.52 -3.43
CA PRO A 183 -12.18 16.40 -4.25
C PRO A 183 -12.46 14.96 -4.70
N LEU A 184 -11.42 14.22 -5.11
CA LEU A 184 -11.56 12.84 -5.57
C LEU A 184 -11.89 11.88 -4.42
N ALA A 185 -11.25 12.02 -3.27
CA ALA A 185 -11.51 11.21 -2.09
C ALA A 185 -12.93 11.44 -1.55
N ILE A 186 -13.37 12.71 -1.47
CA ILE A 186 -14.74 13.07 -1.08
C ILE A 186 -15.75 12.52 -2.08
N LEU A 187 -15.49 12.61 -3.38
CA LEU A 187 -16.33 11.99 -4.40
C LEU A 187 -16.50 10.49 -4.14
N GLY A 188 -15.39 9.77 -3.91
CA GLY A 188 -15.44 8.33 -3.62
C GLY A 188 -16.18 7.97 -2.32
N LEU A 189 -16.22 8.90 -1.36
CA LEU A 189 -16.97 8.75 -0.12
C LEU A 189 -18.47 9.00 -0.31
N LEU A 190 -18.84 10.05 -1.07
CA LEU A 190 -20.22 10.52 -1.21
C LEU A 190 -20.98 9.86 -2.36
N LEU A 191 -20.28 9.43 -3.41
CA LEU A 191 -20.92 8.88 -4.63
C LEU A 191 -21.87 7.70 -4.36
N PRO A 192 -21.57 6.75 -3.44
CA PRO A 192 -22.55 5.73 -3.07
C PRO A 192 -23.85 6.29 -2.52
N GLY A 193 -23.79 7.35 -1.70
CA GLY A 193 -24.97 8.04 -1.19
C GLY A 193 -25.79 8.73 -2.31
N LEU A 194 -25.13 9.36 -3.28
CA LEU A 194 -25.80 9.96 -4.43
C LEU A 194 -26.51 8.90 -5.29
N ILE A 195 -25.90 7.74 -5.49
CA ILE A 195 -26.52 6.60 -6.19
C ILE A 195 -27.74 6.12 -5.41
N GLY A 196 -27.61 5.97 -4.07
CA GLY A 196 -28.72 5.60 -3.17
C GLY A 196 -29.85 6.60 -3.25
N PHE A 197 -29.56 7.91 -3.27
CA PHE A 197 -30.56 8.96 -3.42
C PHE A 197 -31.37 8.82 -4.71
N ALA A 198 -30.68 8.59 -5.83
CA ALA A 198 -31.32 8.42 -7.14
C ALA A 198 -32.20 7.15 -7.18
N TYR A 199 -31.87 6.12 -6.42
CA TYR A 199 -32.60 4.85 -6.37
C TYR A 199 -33.81 4.86 -5.42
N GLY A 200 -33.65 5.38 -4.21
CA GLY A 200 -34.65 5.27 -3.12
C GLY A 200 -34.77 6.52 -2.22
N GLY A 201 -34.37 7.70 -2.71
CA GLY A 201 -34.49 8.96 -1.97
C GLY A 201 -33.57 9.05 -0.76
N TRP A 202 -33.93 9.90 0.21
CA TRP A 202 -33.06 10.20 1.37
C TRP A 202 -32.76 9.01 2.26
N SER A 203 -33.70 8.09 2.45
CA SER A 203 -33.48 6.90 3.27
C SER A 203 -32.36 6.05 2.69
N GLU A 204 -32.43 5.74 1.40
CA GLU A 204 -31.42 4.93 0.71
C GLU A 204 -30.09 5.68 0.56
N CYS A 205 -30.13 7.01 0.38
CA CYS A 205 -28.94 7.87 0.39
C CYS A 205 -28.14 7.68 1.68
N LEU A 206 -28.77 7.80 2.85
CA LEU A 206 -28.13 7.72 4.14
C LEU A 206 -27.59 6.30 4.41
N THR A 207 -28.36 5.28 4.01
CA THR A 207 -27.94 3.87 4.13
C THR A 207 -26.69 3.59 3.26
N CYS A 208 -26.70 4.00 1.99
CA CYS A 208 -25.57 3.83 1.10
C CYS A 208 -24.34 4.67 1.55
N LEU A 209 -24.56 5.87 2.06
CA LEU A 209 -23.48 6.70 2.58
C LEU A 209 -22.83 6.06 3.81
N LEU A 210 -23.62 5.50 4.73
CA LEU A 210 -23.08 4.80 5.90
C LEU A 210 -22.29 3.56 5.48
N TRP A 211 -22.90 2.65 4.73
CA TRP A 211 -22.30 1.33 4.47
C TRP A 211 -21.28 1.38 3.33
N ALA A 212 -21.63 1.93 2.19
CA ALA A 212 -20.77 1.95 1.01
C ALA A 212 -19.82 3.17 0.98
N GLY A 213 -20.12 4.23 1.71
CA GLY A 213 -19.22 5.34 1.95
C GLY A 213 -18.30 5.08 3.14
N CYS A 214 -18.83 5.18 4.35
CA CYS A 214 -18.05 5.23 5.59
C CYS A 214 -17.48 3.87 6.01
N VAL A 215 -18.32 2.83 6.16
CA VAL A 215 -17.88 1.49 6.62
C VAL A 215 -16.88 0.91 5.63
N ARG A 216 -17.15 0.98 4.33
CA ARG A 216 -16.24 0.55 3.28
C ARG A 216 -14.89 1.26 3.38
N ALA A 217 -14.86 2.58 3.60
CA ALA A 217 -13.61 3.33 3.72
C ALA A 217 -12.80 2.90 4.95
N ILE A 218 -13.46 2.64 6.07
CA ILE A 218 -12.82 2.08 7.27
C ILE A 218 -12.20 0.72 6.94
N LEU A 219 -12.93 -0.16 6.24
CA LEU A 219 -12.42 -1.48 5.86
C LEU A 219 -11.20 -1.40 4.92
N LEU A 220 -11.15 -0.42 3.99
CA LEU A 220 -9.97 -0.20 3.15
C LEU A 220 -8.76 0.29 3.96
N ASN A 221 -8.98 1.08 5.01
CA ASN A 221 -7.89 1.43 5.92
C ASN A 221 -7.35 0.21 6.68
N GLN A 222 -8.24 -0.73 7.08
CA GLN A 222 -7.80 -1.99 7.69
C GLN A 222 -7.06 -2.89 6.69
N PHE A 223 -7.49 -2.92 5.44
CA PHE A 223 -6.83 -3.67 4.36
C PHE A 223 -5.34 -3.27 4.25
N GLU A 224 -5.03 -1.98 4.17
CA GLU A 224 -3.65 -1.48 4.15
C GLU A 224 -2.93 -1.73 5.48
N GLY A 225 -3.58 -1.44 6.61
CA GLY A 225 -3.00 -1.65 7.93
C GLY A 225 -2.60 -3.11 8.17
N VAL A 226 -3.41 -4.07 7.73
CA VAL A 226 -3.09 -5.52 7.80
C VAL A 226 -1.92 -5.85 6.89
N ALA A 227 -1.89 -5.31 5.66
CA ALA A 227 -0.77 -5.51 4.75
C ALA A 227 0.56 -5.01 5.36
N ASN A 228 0.57 -3.84 5.98
CA ASN A 228 1.79 -3.28 6.57
C ASN A 228 2.22 -3.97 7.88
N SER A 229 1.28 -4.45 8.69
CA SER A 229 1.58 -4.97 10.03
C SER A 229 1.66 -6.49 10.08
N VAL A 230 0.60 -7.19 9.66
CA VAL A 230 0.47 -8.64 9.85
C VAL A 230 1.41 -9.40 8.93
N THR A 231 1.62 -8.93 7.70
CA THR A 231 2.52 -9.56 6.73
C THR A 231 4.00 -9.37 7.04
N HIS A 232 4.37 -8.53 8.01
CA HIS A 232 5.73 -8.45 8.57
C HIS A 232 5.89 -9.18 9.91
N LEU A 233 4.80 -9.73 10.47
CA LEU A 233 4.82 -10.44 11.76
C LEU A 233 4.52 -11.94 11.63
N PHE A 234 3.59 -12.33 10.73
CA PHE A 234 3.04 -13.68 10.67
C PHE A 234 3.03 -14.24 9.24
N GLY A 235 3.46 -15.48 9.11
CA GLY A 235 3.52 -16.21 7.85
C GLY A 235 4.86 -16.87 7.61
N THR A 236 5.13 -17.27 6.36
CA THR A 236 6.38 -17.90 5.92
C THR A 236 7.26 -16.90 5.19
N GLN A 237 8.54 -16.98 5.37
CA GLN A 237 9.52 -16.18 4.64
C GLN A 237 9.96 -16.92 3.39
N VAL A 238 10.13 -16.21 2.27
CA VAL A 238 10.79 -16.76 1.08
C VAL A 238 12.29 -16.88 1.36
N GLU A 239 12.91 -17.94 0.86
CA GLU A 239 14.34 -18.18 1.03
C GLU A 239 15.18 -17.01 0.50
N GLY A 240 16.14 -16.57 1.27
CA GLY A 240 17.02 -15.44 0.94
C GLY A 240 16.43 -14.05 1.22
N ALA A 241 15.26 -13.95 1.86
CA ALA A 241 14.67 -12.67 2.24
C ALA A 241 15.61 -11.85 3.14
N GLN A 242 15.78 -10.56 2.81
CA GLN A 242 16.68 -9.65 3.52
C GLN A 242 15.96 -8.85 4.61
N ASP A 243 14.65 -8.89 4.66
CA ASP A 243 13.77 -8.24 5.63
C ASP A 243 12.93 -9.27 6.39
N LYS A 244 11.92 -8.83 7.14
CA LYS A 244 11.05 -9.71 7.93
C LYS A 244 9.67 -9.90 7.33
N SER A 245 9.47 -9.50 6.08
CA SER A 245 8.23 -9.71 5.33
C SER A 245 7.91 -11.21 5.21
N ARG A 246 6.63 -11.54 5.15
CA ARG A 246 6.14 -12.92 5.18
C ARG A 246 4.99 -13.11 4.21
N ASP A 247 4.97 -14.28 3.58
CA ASP A 247 3.82 -14.76 2.82
C ASP A 247 2.80 -15.37 3.79
N ASN A 248 1.56 -14.91 3.71
CA ASN A 248 0.45 -15.44 4.47
C ASN A 248 -0.69 -15.81 3.54
N LEU A 249 -0.90 -17.09 3.30
CA LEU A 249 -1.86 -17.60 2.30
C LEU A 249 -3.30 -17.19 2.60
N TRP A 250 -3.71 -17.12 3.87
CA TRP A 250 -5.04 -16.66 4.24
C TRP A 250 -5.24 -15.18 3.91
N LEU A 251 -4.25 -14.36 4.27
CA LEU A 251 -4.28 -12.95 3.94
C LEU A 251 -4.18 -12.70 2.43
N THR A 252 -3.57 -13.61 1.67
CA THR A 252 -3.51 -13.49 0.20
C THR A 252 -4.90 -13.41 -0.42
N VAL A 253 -5.86 -14.19 0.11
CA VAL A 253 -7.26 -14.13 -0.36
C VAL A 253 -7.91 -12.81 0.05
N VAL A 254 -7.81 -12.43 1.32
CA VAL A 254 -8.43 -11.22 1.87
C VAL A 254 -7.83 -9.96 1.24
N LEU A 255 -6.52 -9.94 1.02
CA LEU A 255 -5.77 -8.83 0.46
C LEU A 255 -5.56 -8.94 -1.07
N MET A 256 -6.36 -9.79 -1.75
CA MET A 256 -6.40 -9.91 -3.22
C MET A 256 -5.04 -10.16 -3.89
N GLY A 257 -4.11 -10.80 -3.19
CA GLY A 257 -2.75 -11.11 -3.66
C GLY A 257 -1.63 -10.44 -2.86
N GLU A 258 -1.91 -9.36 -2.11
CA GLU A 258 -0.88 -8.63 -1.35
C GLU A 258 -0.40 -9.39 -0.09
N GLY A 259 -1.05 -10.50 0.28
CA GLY A 259 -0.57 -11.41 1.32
C GLY A 259 0.67 -12.23 0.94
N LEU A 260 1.08 -12.27 -0.34
CA LEU A 260 2.35 -12.81 -0.82
C LEU A 260 3.47 -11.78 -0.66
N HIS A 261 3.67 -11.30 0.56
CA HIS A 261 4.41 -10.09 0.83
C HIS A 261 5.93 -10.30 0.84
N SER A 262 6.40 -11.46 1.32
CA SER A 262 7.82 -11.82 1.24
C SER A 262 8.27 -12.07 -0.20
N TYR A 263 7.43 -12.73 -1.01
CA TYR A 263 7.68 -12.87 -2.44
C TYR A 263 7.74 -11.49 -3.13
N HIS A 264 6.76 -10.62 -2.80
CA HIS A 264 6.71 -9.27 -3.34
C HIS A 264 7.97 -8.46 -2.99
N HIS A 265 8.43 -8.45 -1.74
CA HIS A 265 9.63 -7.72 -1.33
C HIS A 265 10.89 -8.15 -2.10
N GLN A 266 11.00 -9.42 -2.46
CA GLN A 266 12.10 -9.90 -3.29
C GLN A 266 11.92 -9.63 -4.79
N ASN A 267 10.67 -9.50 -5.24
CA ASN A 267 10.30 -9.34 -6.64
C ASN A 267 9.40 -8.12 -6.86
N ALA A 268 9.67 -7.00 -6.20
CA ALA A 268 8.77 -5.85 -6.09
C ALA A 268 8.27 -5.29 -7.45
N THR A 269 9.05 -5.44 -8.51
CA THR A 269 8.70 -4.91 -9.83
C THR A 269 7.81 -5.85 -10.66
N VAL A 270 7.49 -7.06 -10.22
CA VAL A 270 6.67 -7.98 -11.02
C VAL A 270 5.20 -7.58 -11.04
N ALA A 271 4.54 -7.80 -12.17
CA ALA A 271 3.13 -7.49 -12.33
C ALA A 271 2.22 -8.53 -11.67
N VAL A 272 2.67 -9.77 -11.56
CA VAL A 272 1.95 -10.90 -10.95
C VAL A 272 2.85 -11.49 -9.88
N ASN A 273 2.39 -11.51 -8.64
CA ASN A 273 3.08 -12.21 -7.56
C ASN A 273 3.04 -13.71 -7.86
N GLU A 274 3.88 -14.49 -7.22
CA GLU A 274 4.01 -15.95 -7.33
C GLU A 274 2.95 -16.65 -8.24
N PRO A 275 3.26 -16.94 -9.52
CA PRO A 275 2.25 -17.36 -10.50
C PRO A 275 1.47 -18.64 -10.15
N SER A 276 1.99 -19.45 -9.24
CA SER A 276 1.35 -20.67 -8.75
C SER A 276 0.34 -20.44 -7.62
N LYS A 277 0.26 -19.21 -7.09
CA LYS A 277 -0.59 -18.84 -5.96
C LYS A 277 -1.68 -17.86 -6.40
N PHE A 278 -2.66 -17.67 -5.52
CA PHE A 278 -3.75 -16.72 -5.75
C PHE A 278 -3.24 -15.27 -5.73
N ASP A 279 -3.46 -14.54 -6.83
CA ASP A 279 -3.18 -13.12 -6.96
C ASP A 279 -4.25 -12.45 -7.84
N ALA A 280 -5.34 -12.00 -7.20
CA ALA A 280 -6.46 -11.39 -7.92
C ALA A 280 -6.03 -10.14 -8.70
N PHE A 281 -5.19 -9.30 -8.12
CA PHE A 281 -4.69 -8.10 -8.80
C PHE A 281 -3.82 -8.46 -10.00
N GLY A 282 -2.92 -9.43 -9.86
CA GLY A 282 -2.10 -9.91 -10.97
C GLY A 282 -2.93 -10.51 -12.10
N HIS A 283 -3.94 -11.32 -11.76
CA HIS A 283 -4.87 -11.88 -12.76
C HIS A 283 -5.66 -10.78 -13.49
N PHE A 284 -6.10 -9.76 -12.78
CA PHE A 284 -6.77 -8.61 -13.39
C PHE A 284 -5.83 -7.81 -14.31
N ILE A 285 -4.58 -7.60 -13.91
CA ILE A 285 -3.56 -6.98 -14.77
C ILE A 285 -3.34 -7.81 -16.04
N MET A 286 -3.28 -9.13 -15.93
CA MET A 286 -3.18 -10.02 -17.12
C MET A 286 -4.40 -9.92 -18.03
N LEU A 287 -5.61 -9.80 -17.47
CA LEU A 287 -6.82 -9.57 -18.25
C LEU A 287 -6.74 -8.22 -18.99
N CYS A 288 -6.35 -7.16 -18.32
CA CYS A 288 -6.14 -5.84 -18.93
C CYS A 288 -5.08 -5.88 -20.04
N ALA A 289 -4.02 -6.68 -19.87
CA ALA A 289 -3.01 -6.86 -20.92
C ALA A 289 -3.55 -7.57 -22.16
N ARG A 290 -4.39 -8.60 -21.98
CA ARG A 290 -5.08 -9.26 -23.11
C ARG A 290 -6.01 -8.32 -23.86
N LEU A 291 -6.59 -7.36 -23.17
CA LEU A 291 -7.46 -6.32 -23.75
C LEU A 291 -6.68 -5.11 -24.32
N GLY A 292 -5.33 -5.11 -24.25
CA GLY A 292 -4.50 -4.02 -24.74
C GLY A 292 -4.53 -2.74 -23.88
N LEU A 293 -5.09 -2.79 -22.67
CA LEU A 293 -5.18 -1.64 -21.74
C LEU A 293 -3.88 -1.39 -20.98
N VAL A 294 -3.07 -2.44 -20.81
CA VAL A 294 -1.74 -2.37 -20.18
C VAL A 294 -0.75 -3.21 -20.97
N TRP A 295 0.55 -2.86 -20.91
CA TRP A 295 1.62 -3.56 -21.63
C TRP A 295 2.93 -3.51 -20.83
N ASP A 296 4.01 -4.13 -21.34
CA ASP A 296 5.31 -4.24 -20.68
C ASP A 296 5.22 -4.81 -19.26
N LEU A 297 4.47 -5.90 -19.10
CA LEU A 297 4.33 -6.57 -17.82
C LEU A 297 5.68 -7.15 -17.39
N ARG A 298 6.21 -6.69 -16.27
CA ARG A 298 7.45 -7.22 -15.72
C ARG A 298 7.20 -8.57 -15.08
N LYS A 299 8.07 -9.53 -15.39
CA LYS A 299 8.05 -10.91 -14.87
C LYS A 299 9.20 -11.12 -13.89
N ALA A 300 9.05 -12.04 -12.96
CA ALA A 300 10.17 -12.47 -12.12
C ALA A 300 11.31 -12.99 -13.00
N LYS A 301 12.54 -12.69 -12.61
CA LYS A 301 13.69 -13.31 -13.25
C LYS A 301 13.62 -14.82 -12.97
N PRO A 302 13.91 -15.70 -13.96
CA PRO A 302 14.07 -17.12 -13.68
C PRO A 302 15.07 -17.28 -12.54
N ALA A 303 14.75 -18.12 -11.55
CA ALA A 303 15.73 -18.50 -10.55
C ALA A 303 16.99 -18.95 -11.31
N ALA A 304 18.16 -18.39 -10.94
CA ALA A 304 19.41 -18.88 -11.49
C ALA A 304 19.43 -20.38 -11.28
N SER A 305 19.46 -21.16 -12.38
CA SER A 305 19.52 -22.61 -12.27
C SER A 305 20.78 -22.95 -11.48
N THR A 306 20.62 -23.44 -10.28
CA THR A 306 21.69 -24.11 -9.54
C THR A 306 21.98 -25.44 -10.20
N THR A 307 22.34 -25.42 -11.48
CA THR A 307 22.90 -26.55 -12.21
C THR A 307 24.41 -26.34 -12.23
N ALA A 308 25.04 -26.98 -11.33
CA ALA A 308 26.31 -27.69 -11.39
C ALA A 308 26.99 -27.57 -10.03
N SER A 309 26.79 -28.55 -9.20
CA SER A 309 27.88 -28.97 -8.32
C SER A 309 29.08 -29.23 -9.22
N PRO A 310 30.24 -28.62 -8.98
CA PRO A 310 31.43 -28.98 -9.73
C PRO A 310 31.66 -30.48 -9.56
N PRO A 311 32.07 -31.21 -10.62
CA PRO A 311 32.37 -32.61 -10.50
C PRO A 311 33.44 -32.82 -9.43
N ILE A 312 33.18 -33.70 -8.47
CA ILE A 312 34.15 -34.12 -7.47
C ILE A 312 35.36 -34.68 -8.26
N PRO A 313 36.57 -34.16 -8.09
CA PRO A 313 37.74 -34.71 -8.75
C PRO A 313 37.87 -36.18 -8.35
N SER A 314 37.69 -37.09 -9.30
CA SER A 314 38.05 -38.50 -9.14
C SER A 314 39.58 -38.63 -9.09
N GLY A 315 40.16 -38.67 -7.89
CA GLY A 315 41.56 -38.85 -7.76
C GLY A 315 42.07 -38.73 -6.33
N LEU A 316 41.82 -39.72 -5.52
CA LEU A 316 42.70 -40.17 -4.41
C LEU A 316 42.17 -41.52 -3.93
N GLN A 317 42.36 -42.56 -4.75
CA GLN A 317 42.48 -43.92 -4.24
C GLN A 317 43.92 -44.03 -3.71
N GLY A 318 44.10 -43.69 -2.43
CA GLY A 318 45.31 -44.01 -1.68
C GLY A 318 45.21 -45.46 -1.22
N THR A 319 46.01 -46.30 -1.83
CA THR A 319 46.33 -47.65 -1.37
C THR A 319 46.87 -47.59 0.08
N ALA A 320 46.16 -48.20 1.01
CA ALA A 320 46.74 -48.59 2.30
C ALA A 320 47.02 -50.09 2.25
N THR A 321 48.26 -50.42 2.12
CA THR A 321 48.82 -51.76 2.32
C THR A 321 49.39 -51.83 3.73
N ILE A 322 49.00 -52.90 4.47
CA ILE A 322 49.50 -53.45 5.74
C ILE A 322 48.98 -52.78 7.01
#